data_816ef1a36df59862efd65cddeefc9ea6
#
_entry.id   816ef1a36df59862efd65cddeefc9ea6
#
_cell.length_a   1.000
_cell.length_b   1.000
_cell.length_c   1.000
_cell.angle_alpha   90.00
_cell.angle_beta   90.00
_cell.angle_gamma   90.00
#
_symmetry.space_group_name_H-M   'P 1'
#
loop_
_entity.id
_entity.type
_entity.pdbx_description
1 polymer ?
#
loop_
_entity_poly.entity_id
_entity_poly.type
_entity_poly.pdbx_seq_one_letter_code
_entity_poly.pdbx_strand_id
1 'polypeptide(L)'
;MSNKNYFRESVSLFTALLIVTGALAIAAYSVSPGEAYPAKGKDHKDMTFGAISSIQNNEQGEPSWIISGHWITNFINKTMDSFNQTNPAKFDSWIYMVMLDGTAMHKHSISNFSLSDVNNQDNSTSYKGTVTVTLKDGPVEQVPIEIKVRNNHVIGLSLDAAKTNNHFGDTPIYGIIPPKADIMKMMSQMGNKSKMDMHMNMSK
;
A
#
# COMPACT_ATOMS: atom_id res chain seq x y z
N MET A 1 65.80 14.86 44.85
CA MET A 1 66.63 15.25 43.71
C MET A 1 65.96 14.67 42.44
N SER A 2 65.12 15.42 41.84
CA SER A 2 65.24 16.30 40.66
C SER A 2 65.92 15.60 39.49
N ASN A 3 65.13 15.29 38.47
CA ASN A 3 65.34 15.88 37.17
C ASN A 3 64.10 15.67 36.24
N LYS A 4 63.55 16.78 35.83
CA LYS A 4 62.59 16.94 34.72
C LYS A 4 63.40 16.93 33.45
N ASN A 5 62.92 16.17 32.46
CA ASN A 5 63.29 16.45 31.09
C ASN A 5 61.98 16.57 30.23
N TYR A 6 61.75 17.79 29.83
CA TYR A 6 60.81 18.19 28.86
C TYR A 6 61.30 17.74 27.46
N PHE A 7 60.58 16.91 26.77
CA PHE A 7 60.77 16.78 25.36
C PHE A 7 59.57 17.42 24.65
N ARG A 8 59.90 18.51 24.02
CA ARG A 8 59.00 19.35 23.25
C ARG A 8 59.18 18.89 21.83
N GLU A 9 58.21 18.16 21.27
CA GLU A 9 58.18 17.92 19.85
C GLU A 9 56.94 18.59 19.24
N SER A 10 57.28 19.42 18.28
CA SER A 10 56.42 20.22 17.46
C SER A 10 55.59 19.33 16.54
N VAL A 11 54.26 19.35 16.71
CA VAL A 11 53.32 18.74 15.79
C VAL A 11 53.04 19.76 14.68
N SER A 12 53.55 19.44 13.50
CA SER A 12 53.26 20.14 12.25
C SER A 12 51.79 20.00 11.90
N LEU A 13 51.12 21.15 11.77
CA LEU A 13 49.78 21.24 11.18
C LEU A 13 49.83 20.84 9.70
N PHE A 14 49.25 19.71 9.36
CA PHE A 14 48.72 19.47 8.02
C PHE A 14 47.22 19.50 8.07
N THR A 15 46.68 20.67 7.84
CA THR A 15 45.27 20.88 7.58
C THR A 15 44.99 20.41 6.14
N ALA A 16 44.56 19.17 5.96
CA ALA A 16 43.95 18.72 4.73
C ALA A 16 42.47 19.00 4.82
N LEU A 17 42.07 20.14 4.25
CA LEU A 17 40.67 20.51 4.03
C LEU A 17 40.12 19.67 2.87
N LEU A 18 39.57 18.52 3.14
CA LEU A 18 38.80 17.72 2.17
C LEU A 18 37.40 18.31 2.10
N ILE A 19 37.20 19.24 1.18
CA ILE A 19 35.88 19.69 0.76
C ILE A 19 35.25 18.54 -0.05
N VAL A 20 34.52 17.67 0.63
CA VAL A 20 33.58 16.76 -0.02
C VAL A 20 32.35 17.57 -0.38
N THR A 21 32.32 18.10 -1.60
CA THR A 21 31.10 18.59 -2.22
C THR A 21 30.21 17.39 -2.54
N GLY A 22 29.52 16.89 -1.52
CA GLY A 22 28.43 15.95 -1.72
C GLY A 22 27.29 16.68 -2.43
N ALA A 23 27.16 16.50 -3.73
CA ALA A 23 25.96 16.86 -4.44
C ALA A 23 24.81 16.06 -3.84
N LEU A 24 24.01 16.69 -2.98
CA LEU A 24 22.71 16.19 -2.62
C LEU A 24 21.86 16.20 -3.90
N ALA A 25 21.80 15.09 -4.59
CA ALA A 25 20.73 14.82 -5.53
C ALA A 25 19.46 14.68 -4.70
N ILE A 26 18.78 15.79 -4.44
CA ILE A 26 17.39 15.78 -4.04
C ILE A 26 16.65 15.27 -5.26
N ALA A 27 16.44 13.96 -5.33
CA ALA A 27 15.42 13.40 -6.20
C ALA A 27 14.09 14.00 -5.70
N ALA A 28 13.68 15.09 -6.32
CA ALA A 28 12.34 15.60 -6.20
C ALA A 28 11.43 14.50 -6.75
N TYR A 29 10.95 13.64 -5.87
CA TYR A 29 9.77 12.84 -6.15
C TYR A 29 8.64 13.84 -6.37
N SER A 30 8.42 14.22 -7.62
CA SER A 30 7.20 14.86 -8.03
C SER A 30 6.08 13.85 -7.77
N VAL A 31 5.46 13.97 -6.60
CA VAL A 31 4.16 13.36 -6.34
C VAL A 31 3.23 14.02 -7.34
N SER A 32 2.97 13.33 -8.45
CA SER A 32 1.90 13.72 -9.36
C SER A 32 0.60 13.75 -8.55
N PRO A 33 -0.06 14.89 -8.41
CA PRO A 33 -1.37 14.92 -7.79
C PRO A 33 -2.34 14.24 -8.76
N GLY A 34 -2.84 13.09 -8.37
CA GLY A 34 -3.87 12.38 -9.10
C GLY A 34 -3.35 11.26 -10.00
N GLU A 35 -2.86 10.17 -9.43
CA GLU A 35 -3.09 8.88 -10.08
C GLU A 35 -4.60 8.65 -10.04
N ALA A 36 -5.21 9.14 -11.11
CA ALA A 36 -6.60 8.94 -11.41
C ALA A 36 -6.91 7.43 -11.33
N TYR A 37 -8.04 7.11 -10.74
CA TYR A 37 -8.71 5.82 -10.95
C TYR A 37 -8.56 5.44 -12.42
N PRO A 38 -8.25 4.17 -12.73
CA PRO A 38 -7.94 3.75 -14.08
C PRO A 38 -9.02 4.24 -15.05
N ALA A 39 -8.57 4.94 -16.07
CA ALA A 39 -9.44 5.50 -17.10
C ALA A 39 -10.26 4.38 -17.76
N LYS A 40 -11.51 4.71 -18.14
CA LYS A 40 -12.49 3.86 -18.82
C LYS A 40 -11.89 2.90 -19.86
N GLY A 41 -11.41 1.74 -19.43
CA GLY A 41 -11.23 0.56 -20.25
C GLY A 41 -12.51 -0.29 -20.20
N LYS A 42 -12.79 -1.04 -21.23
CA LYS A 42 -13.99 -1.88 -21.39
C LYS A 42 -14.16 -3.00 -20.33
N ASP A 43 -13.19 -3.18 -19.43
CA ASP A 43 -13.06 -4.31 -18.50
C ASP A 43 -13.55 -4.04 -17.07
N HIS A 44 -14.21 -2.90 -16.79
CA HIS A 44 -14.63 -2.54 -15.43
C HIS A 44 -15.91 -3.24 -14.94
N LYS A 45 -16.59 -4.02 -15.79
CA LYS A 45 -17.87 -4.67 -15.43
C LYS A 45 -17.77 -5.61 -14.22
N ASP A 46 -16.61 -6.20 -14.01
CA ASP A 46 -16.36 -7.20 -12.98
C ASP A 46 -15.55 -6.69 -11.79
N MET A 47 -15.18 -5.41 -11.78
CA MET A 47 -14.37 -4.85 -10.69
C MET A 47 -15.26 -4.48 -9.50
N THR A 48 -14.77 -4.85 -8.32
CA THR A 48 -15.33 -4.45 -7.03
C THR A 48 -14.26 -3.63 -6.29
N PHE A 49 -14.66 -2.58 -5.61
CA PHE A 49 -13.76 -1.74 -4.82
C PHE A 49 -14.39 -1.38 -3.48
N GLY A 50 -13.56 -0.99 -2.53
CA GLY A 50 -14.03 -0.59 -1.22
C GLY A 50 -12.96 0.16 -0.43
N ALA A 51 -13.34 0.55 0.78
CA ALA A 51 -12.45 1.26 1.70
C ALA A 51 -11.72 0.29 2.63
N ILE A 52 -10.48 0.66 2.98
CA ILE A 52 -9.74 0.11 4.13
C ILE A 52 -10.04 1.02 5.32
N SER A 53 -10.38 0.40 6.45
CA SER A 53 -10.56 1.06 7.74
C SER A 53 -10.20 0.07 8.85
N SER A 54 -9.02 0.21 9.42
CA SER A 54 -8.45 -0.74 10.36
C SER A 54 -7.61 -0.03 11.42
N ILE A 55 -7.40 -0.69 12.54
CA ILE A 55 -6.48 -0.29 13.59
C ILE A 55 -5.51 -1.44 13.80
N GLN A 56 -4.22 -1.12 13.91
CA GLN A 56 -3.22 -2.08 14.36
C GLN A 56 -2.79 -1.74 15.78
N ASN A 57 -2.59 -2.79 16.56
CA ASN A 57 -2.15 -2.69 17.93
C ASN A 57 -0.61 -2.79 18.02
N ASN A 58 -0.06 -2.28 19.11
CA ASN A 58 1.33 -2.50 19.49
C ASN A 58 1.49 -3.91 20.11
N GLU A 59 2.71 -4.25 20.51
CA GLU A 59 3.05 -5.53 21.15
C GLU A 59 2.31 -5.75 22.49
N GLN A 60 1.83 -4.70 23.13
CA GLN A 60 1.04 -4.73 24.37
C GLN A 60 -0.45 -4.92 24.12
N GLY A 61 -0.88 -4.99 22.85
CA GLY A 61 -2.27 -5.12 22.46
C GLY A 61 -3.06 -3.82 22.47
N GLU A 62 -2.41 -2.66 22.62
CA GLU A 62 -3.04 -1.35 22.61
C GLU A 62 -3.09 -0.77 21.18
N PRO A 63 -4.17 -0.05 20.82
CA PRO A 63 -4.25 0.63 19.53
C PRO A 63 -3.05 1.57 19.32
N SER A 64 -2.40 1.46 18.19
CA SER A 64 -1.18 2.22 17.87
C SER A 64 -1.22 2.91 16.52
N TRP A 65 -1.76 2.26 15.50
CA TRP A 65 -1.84 2.78 14.15
C TRP A 65 -3.26 2.80 13.61
N ILE A 66 -3.62 3.90 12.97
CA ILE A 66 -4.79 3.97 12.08
C ILE A 66 -4.33 3.57 10.68
N ILE A 67 -5.06 2.64 10.07
CA ILE A 67 -4.86 2.22 8.68
C ILE A 67 -6.10 2.58 7.89
N SER A 68 -5.93 3.39 6.86
CA SER A 68 -7.01 3.81 5.96
C SER A 68 -6.57 3.74 4.51
N GLY A 69 -7.51 3.57 3.59
CA GLY A 69 -7.19 3.49 2.18
C GLY A 69 -8.32 2.90 1.36
N HIS A 70 -7.96 2.32 0.24
CA HIS A 70 -8.91 1.67 -0.65
C HIS A 70 -8.27 0.47 -1.34
N TRP A 71 -9.13 -0.41 -1.82
CA TRP A 71 -8.76 -1.61 -2.56
C TRP A 71 -9.67 -1.76 -3.79
N ILE A 72 -9.18 -2.50 -4.77
CA ILE A 72 -9.91 -2.88 -5.98
C ILE A 72 -9.57 -4.32 -6.37
N THR A 73 -10.55 -5.08 -6.81
CA THR A 73 -10.37 -6.48 -7.24
C THR A 73 -11.43 -6.91 -8.25
N ASN A 74 -11.16 -8.00 -8.97
CA ASN A 74 -12.11 -8.63 -9.90
C ASN A 74 -12.59 -10.02 -9.44
N PHE A 75 -12.28 -10.46 -8.22
CA PHE A 75 -12.52 -11.85 -7.82
C PHE A 75 -13.59 -12.06 -6.74
N ILE A 76 -14.24 -11.03 -6.22
CA ILE A 76 -15.32 -11.23 -5.25
C ILE A 76 -16.38 -12.18 -5.81
N ASN A 77 -16.72 -13.23 -5.05
CA ASN A 77 -17.66 -14.30 -5.41
C ASN A 77 -17.22 -15.16 -6.63
N LYS A 78 -15.93 -15.23 -6.90
CA LYS A 78 -15.39 -16.10 -7.96
C LYS A 78 -14.64 -17.29 -7.36
N THR A 79 -14.67 -18.41 -8.07
CA THR A 79 -13.90 -19.63 -7.76
C THR A 79 -12.62 -19.66 -8.60
N MET A 80 -11.72 -20.60 -8.29
CA MET A 80 -10.45 -20.77 -9.01
C MET A 80 -10.64 -20.92 -10.53
N ASP A 81 -11.65 -21.67 -10.96
CA ASP A 81 -11.95 -21.94 -12.39
C ASP A 81 -12.38 -20.68 -13.16
N SER A 82 -12.70 -19.58 -12.45
CA SER A 82 -13.06 -18.32 -13.07
C SER A 82 -11.86 -17.57 -13.66
N PHE A 83 -10.63 -18.03 -13.40
CA PHE A 83 -9.39 -17.35 -13.78
C PHE A 83 -8.57 -18.16 -14.77
N ASN A 84 -7.90 -17.45 -15.67
CA ASN A 84 -6.98 -18.00 -16.64
C ASN A 84 -5.97 -16.93 -17.09
N GLN A 85 -5.09 -17.24 -18.03
CA GLN A 85 -4.08 -16.31 -18.53
C GLN A 85 -4.64 -15.03 -19.15
N THR A 86 -5.83 -15.10 -19.79
CA THR A 86 -6.48 -13.94 -20.41
C THR A 86 -7.34 -13.14 -19.43
N ASN A 87 -7.75 -13.76 -18.32
CA ASN A 87 -8.51 -13.14 -17.23
C ASN A 87 -7.94 -13.52 -15.88
N PRO A 88 -6.77 -13.00 -15.51
CA PRO A 88 -6.15 -13.29 -14.21
C PRO A 88 -6.92 -12.64 -13.06
N ALA A 89 -6.80 -13.23 -11.87
CA ALA A 89 -7.22 -12.56 -10.64
C ALA A 89 -6.39 -11.29 -10.43
N LYS A 90 -7.04 -10.18 -10.07
CA LYS A 90 -6.40 -8.89 -9.85
C LYS A 90 -6.77 -8.35 -8.48
N PHE A 91 -5.79 -7.83 -7.77
CA PHE A 91 -5.97 -7.11 -6.52
C PHE A 91 -4.93 -6.00 -6.42
N ASP A 92 -5.39 -4.80 -6.15
CA ASP A 92 -4.56 -3.66 -5.82
C ASP A 92 -5.12 -2.94 -4.60
N SER A 93 -4.25 -2.40 -3.75
CA SER A 93 -4.63 -1.61 -2.60
C SER A 93 -3.63 -0.49 -2.35
N TRP A 94 -4.14 0.66 -1.89
CA TRP A 94 -3.34 1.81 -1.45
C TRP A 94 -3.73 2.12 -0.02
N ILE A 95 -2.75 2.15 0.87
CA ILE A 95 -2.93 2.24 2.31
C ILE A 95 -2.13 3.42 2.86
N TYR A 96 -2.76 4.20 3.71
CA TYR A 96 -2.09 5.17 4.57
C TYR A 96 -2.04 4.62 5.99
N MET A 97 -0.91 4.75 6.63
CA MET A 97 -0.71 4.46 8.04
C MET A 97 -0.31 5.74 8.77
N VAL A 98 -0.91 5.98 9.93
CA VAL A 98 -0.58 7.11 10.80
C VAL A 98 -0.69 6.67 12.26
N MET A 99 0.24 7.08 13.11
CA MET A 99 0.15 6.83 14.54
C MET A 99 -1.03 7.60 15.17
N LEU A 100 -1.57 7.11 16.27
CA LEU A 100 -2.72 7.76 16.93
C LEU A 100 -2.45 9.19 17.40
N ASP A 101 -1.18 9.55 17.62
CA ASP A 101 -0.77 10.92 17.94
C ASP A 101 -0.66 11.84 16.70
N GLY A 102 -0.99 11.33 15.52
CA GLY A 102 -0.92 12.05 14.25
C GLY A 102 0.46 12.09 13.61
N THR A 103 1.45 11.43 14.19
CA THR A 103 2.82 11.39 13.64
C THR A 103 3.05 10.20 12.71
N ALA A 104 4.24 10.12 12.10
CA ALA A 104 4.73 9.02 11.28
C ALA A 104 3.79 8.61 10.12
N MET A 105 3.05 9.57 9.55
CA MET A 105 2.18 9.30 8.40
C MET A 105 2.98 8.86 7.17
N HIS A 106 2.61 7.73 6.59
CA HIS A 106 3.23 7.20 5.37
C HIS A 106 2.25 6.36 4.55
N LYS A 107 2.66 6.00 3.33
CA LYS A 107 1.82 5.29 2.34
C LYS A 107 2.47 4.00 1.90
N HIS A 108 1.64 2.97 1.66
CA HIS A 108 2.01 1.71 1.01
C HIS A 108 1.11 1.41 -0.18
N SER A 109 1.62 0.64 -1.13
CA SER A 109 0.83 -0.03 -2.16
C SER A 109 1.01 -1.54 -2.06
N ILE A 110 -0.08 -2.27 -2.33
CA ILE A 110 -0.10 -3.72 -2.51
C ILE A 110 -0.56 -3.94 -3.95
N SER A 111 0.23 -4.64 -4.75
CA SER A 111 0.00 -4.82 -6.18
C SER A 111 0.54 -6.15 -6.69
N ASN A 112 0.39 -6.41 -7.99
CA ASN A 112 0.94 -7.61 -8.65
C ASN A 112 0.43 -8.92 -7.99
N PHE A 113 -0.86 -8.98 -7.68
CA PHE A 113 -1.46 -10.18 -7.07
C PHE A 113 -1.37 -11.37 -8.02
N SER A 114 -0.77 -12.46 -7.53
CA SER A 114 -0.70 -13.76 -8.20
C SER A 114 -1.45 -14.79 -7.36
N LEU A 115 -2.65 -15.18 -7.82
CA LEU A 115 -3.53 -16.14 -7.13
C LEU A 115 -2.93 -17.54 -7.18
N SER A 116 -2.91 -18.24 -6.04
CA SER A 116 -2.47 -19.64 -5.93
C SER A 116 -3.56 -20.59 -5.46
N ASP A 117 -4.53 -20.11 -4.67
CA ASP A 117 -5.58 -20.97 -4.09
C ASP A 117 -6.86 -20.17 -3.79
N VAL A 118 -8.01 -20.84 -3.89
CA VAL A 118 -9.33 -20.31 -3.48
C VAL A 118 -10.02 -21.34 -2.63
N ASN A 119 -10.30 -20.97 -1.38
CA ASN A 119 -11.01 -21.85 -0.43
C ASN A 119 -12.33 -21.20 0.00
N ASN A 120 -13.43 -21.91 -0.22
CA ASN A 120 -14.76 -21.49 0.18
C ASN A 120 -15.19 -22.26 1.42
N GLN A 121 -15.53 -21.56 2.48
CA GLN A 121 -16.03 -22.13 3.73
C GLN A 121 -17.24 -21.31 4.20
N ASP A 122 -18.41 -21.95 4.29
CA ASP A 122 -19.65 -21.35 4.76
C ASP A 122 -19.87 -19.93 4.20
N ASN A 123 -19.77 -18.92 5.08
CA ASN A 123 -19.97 -17.49 4.75
C ASN A 123 -18.65 -16.76 4.45
N SER A 124 -17.57 -17.47 4.14
CA SER A 124 -16.28 -16.85 3.84
C SER A 124 -15.59 -17.51 2.66
N THR A 125 -14.92 -16.69 1.85
CA THR A 125 -14.01 -17.13 0.80
C THR A 125 -12.62 -16.58 1.08
N SER A 126 -11.62 -17.46 1.05
CA SER A 126 -10.21 -17.09 1.18
C SER A 126 -9.53 -17.22 -0.19
N TYR A 127 -8.86 -16.16 -0.61
CA TYR A 127 -8.01 -16.10 -1.79
C TYR A 127 -6.57 -15.98 -1.35
N LYS A 128 -5.75 -16.99 -1.64
CA LYS A 128 -4.32 -17.00 -1.28
C LYS A 128 -3.45 -16.75 -2.50
N GLY A 129 -2.32 -16.11 -2.29
CA GLY A 129 -1.39 -15.81 -3.36
C GLY A 129 -0.19 -15.03 -2.87
N THR A 130 0.46 -14.36 -3.80
CA THR A 130 1.57 -13.45 -3.51
C THR A 130 1.30 -12.07 -4.10
N VAL A 131 1.93 -11.05 -3.50
CA VAL A 131 1.84 -9.64 -3.92
C VAL A 131 3.21 -8.98 -3.88
N THR A 132 3.30 -7.80 -4.46
CA THR A 132 4.37 -6.83 -4.22
C THR A 132 3.85 -5.78 -3.25
N VAL A 133 4.63 -5.49 -2.20
CA VAL A 133 4.30 -4.50 -1.16
C VAL A 133 5.38 -3.44 -1.11
N THR A 134 5.03 -2.16 -1.16
CA THR A 134 6.00 -1.07 -0.95
C THR A 134 6.29 -0.92 0.54
N LEU A 135 7.56 -0.97 0.93
CA LEU A 135 8.05 -0.67 2.28
C LEU A 135 9.01 0.52 2.23
N LYS A 136 9.53 0.93 3.40
CA LYS A 136 10.47 2.06 3.52
C LYS A 136 11.71 1.90 2.64
N ASP A 137 12.27 0.70 2.58
CA ASP A 137 13.51 0.39 1.87
C ASP A 137 13.28 -0.04 0.41
N GLY A 138 12.06 0.10 -0.07
CA GLY A 138 11.65 -0.23 -1.42
C GLY A 138 10.57 -1.33 -1.50
N PRO A 139 10.19 -1.75 -2.70
CA PRO A 139 9.20 -2.80 -2.87
C PRO A 139 9.77 -4.18 -2.50
N VAL A 140 8.97 -4.97 -1.78
CA VAL A 140 9.21 -6.39 -1.50
C VAL A 140 8.28 -7.21 -2.35
N GLU A 141 8.84 -8.07 -3.17
CA GLU A 141 8.10 -8.95 -4.08
C GLU A 141 7.81 -10.32 -3.45
N GLN A 142 6.84 -11.04 -4.02
CA GLN A 142 6.48 -12.40 -3.60
C GLN A 142 6.13 -12.48 -2.09
N VAL A 143 5.47 -11.44 -1.57
CA VAL A 143 4.94 -11.45 -0.19
C VAL A 143 3.69 -12.31 -0.17
N PRO A 144 3.66 -13.41 0.60
CA PRO A 144 2.45 -14.20 0.78
C PRO A 144 1.32 -13.34 1.36
N ILE A 145 0.13 -13.51 0.79
CA ILE A 145 -1.09 -12.82 1.25
C ILE A 145 -2.26 -13.79 1.29
N GLU A 146 -3.10 -13.66 2.30
CA GLU A 146 -4.45 -14.21 2.34
C GLU A 146 -5.46 -13.06 2.32
N ILE A 147 -6.36 -13.07 1.35
CA ILE A 147 -7.46 -12.11 1.23
C ILE A 147 -8.74 -12.86 1.57
N LYS A 148 -9.32 -12.56 2.74
CA LYS A 148 -10.53 -13.23 3.22
C LYS A 148 -11.75 -12.34 3.11
N VAL A 149 -12.74 -12.82 2.36
CA VAL A 149 -14.04 -12.16 2.21
C VAL A 149 -15.05 -12.84 3.13
N ARG A 150 -15.78 -12.08 3.93
CA ARG A 150 -16.81 -12.59 4.86
C ARG A 150 -18.15 -11.97 4.55
N ASN A 151 -19.19 -12.81 4.40
CA ASN A 151 -20.57 -12.40 4.12
C ASN A 151 -20.71 -11.38 2.98
N ASN A 152 -19.74 -11.28 2.09
CA ASN A 152 -19.68 -10.26 1.03
C ASN A 152 -19.71 -8.80 1.53
N HIS A 153 -19.39 -8.56 2.80
CA HIS A 153 -19.40 -7.21 3.40
C HIS A 153 -18.05 -6.80 3.98
N VAL A 154 -17.22 -7.77 4.36
CA VAL A 154 -15.91 -7.50 4.97
C VAL A 154 -14.82 -8.16 4.16
N ILE A 155 -13.76 -7.42 3.87
CA ILE A 155 -12.49 -7.94 3.37
C ILE A 155 -11.44 -7.83 4.46
N GLY A 156 -10.62 -8.88 4.62
CA GLY A 156 -9.47 -8.90 5.51
C GLY A 156 -8.22 -9.28 4.74
N LEU A 157 -7.15 -8.53 4.90
CA LEU A 157 -5.86 -8.75 4.24
C LEU A 157 -4.85 -9.18 5.29
N SER A 158 -4.31 -10.38 5.16
CA SER A 158 -3.23 -10.91 6.02
C SER A 158 -1.97 -11.06 5.18
N LEU A 159 -0.97 -10.24 5.46
CA LEU A 159 0.35 -10.27 4.84
C LEU A 159 1.31 -11.09 5.69
N ASP A 160 2.27 -11.78 5.06
CA ASP A 160 3.33 -12.49 5.78
C ASP A 160 4.19 -11.49 6.57
N ALA A 161 4.16 -11.62 7.90
CA ALA A 161 4.84 -10.71 8.82
C ALA A 161 6.37 -10.77 8.68
N ALA A 162 6.94 -11.95 8.40
CA ALA A 162 8.39 -12.09 8.23
C ALA A 162 8.89 -11.39 6.96
N LYS A 163 8.11 -11.43 5.87
CA LYS A 163 8.43 -10.74 4.61
C LYS A 163 8.27 -9.22 4.71
N THR A 164 7.38 -8.75 5.58
CA THR A 164 7.09 -7.32 5.75
C THR A 164 7.77 -6.70 6.98
N ASN A 165 8.72 -7.39 7.61
CA ASN A 165 9.36 -6.97 8.87
C ASN A 165 8.35 -6.60 9.95
N ASN A 166 7.26 -7.36 10.04
CA ASN A 166 6.12 -7.13 10.94
C ASN A 166 5.49 -5.72 10.83
N HIS A 167 5.68 -5.06 9.68
CA HIS A 167 5.28 -3.66 9.51
C HIS A 167 3.77 -3.43 9.62
N PHE A 168 2.96 -4.42 9.20
CA PHE A 168 1.50 -4.35 9.26
C PHE A 168 0.91 -5.07 10.48
N GLY A 169 1.76 -5.51 11.41
CA GLY A 169 1.34 -6.31 12.57
C GLY A 169 0.92 -7.73 12.20
N ASP A 170 0.34 -8.42 13.17
CA ASP A 170 -0.11 -9.82 13.08
C ASP A 170 -1.64 -9.95 12.88
N THR A 171 -2.38 -8.84 12.97
CA THR A 171 -3.83 -8.82 12.75
C THR A 171 -4.16 -8.45 11.31
N PRO A 172 -5.23 -9.03 10.72
CA PRO A 172 -5.63 -8.66 9.37
C PRO A 172 -5.98 -7.18 9.24
N ILE A 173 -5.61 -6.58 8.12
CA ILE A 173 -6.07 -5.24 7.74
C ILE A 173 -7.49 -5.36 7.19
N TYR A 174 -8.45 -4.73 7.82
CA TYR A 174 -9.84 -4.83 7.44
C TYR A 174 -10.31 -3.70 6.54
N GLY A 175 -11.27 -4.05 5.68
CA GLY A 175 -11.99 -3.12 4.85
C GLY A 175 -13.44 -3.53 4.66
N ILE A 176 -14.22 -2.66 4.05
CA ILE A 176 -15.63 -2.89 3.73
C ILE A 176 -15.82 -3.16 2.24
N ILE A 177 -16.79 -4.00 1.94
CA ILE A 177 -17.29 -4.26 0.59
C ILE A 177 -18.64 -3.55 0.49
N PRO A 178 -18.76 -2.43 -0.25
CA PRO A 178 -20.02 -1.74 -0.40
C PRO A 178 -21.05 -2.59 -1.16
N PRO A 179 -22.36 -2.41 -0.92
CA PRO A 179 -23.40 -3.03 -1.73
C PRO A 179 -23.22 -2.72 -3.22
N LYS A 180 -23.48 -3.70 -4.08
CA LYS A 180 -23.29 -3.55 -5.54
C LYS A 180 -24.06 -2.35 -6.11
N ALA A 181 -25.25 -2.05 -5.58
CA ALA A 181 -26.05 -0.90 -5.99
C ALA A 181 -25.34 0.43 -5.75
N ASP A 182 -24.64 0.56 -4.60
CA ASP A 182 -23.89 1.76 -4.24
C ASP A 182 -22.63 1.92 -5.09
N ILE A 183 -21.96 0.80 -5.40
CA ILE A 183 -20.81 0.78 -6.33
C ILE A 183 -21.26 1.31 -7.71
N MET A 184 -22.38 0.79 -8.24
CA MET A 184 -22.90 1.21 -9.54
C MET A 184 -23.29 2.69 -9.55
N LYS A 185 -23.89 3.20 -8.46
CA LYS A 185 -24.24 4.62 -8.29
C LYS A 185 -22.99 5.50 -8.28
N MET A 186 -21.96 5.14 -7.52
CA MET A 186 -20.70 5.87 -7.49
C MET A 186 -20.02 5.91 -8.86
N MET A 187 -19.96 4.80 -9.57
CA MET A 187 -19.38 4.72 -10.91
C MET A 187 -20.14 5.60 -11.93
N SER A 188 -21.47 5.63 -11.85
CA SER A 188 -22.30 6.47 -12.73
C SER A 188 -22.07 7.97 -12.51
N GLN A 189 -21.91 8.37 -11.25
CA GLN A 189 -21.62 9.76 -10.87
C GLN A 189 -20.24 10.22 -11.36
N MET A 190 -19.20 9.38 -11.20
CA MET A 190 -17.86 9.67 -11.74
C MET A 190 -17.85 9.81 -13.26
N GLY A 191 -18.61 8.96 -13.97
CA GLY A 191 -18.75 9.03 -15.44
C GLY A 191 -19.42 10.30 -15.95
N ASN A 192 -20.35 10.88 -15.19
CA ASN A 192 -21.04 12.11 -15.55
C ASN A 192 -20.16 13.36 -15.30
N LYS A 193 -19.38 13.37 -14.23
CA LYS A 193 -18.47 14.49 -13.91
C LYS A 193 -17.41 14.66 -15.00
N SER A 194 -16.83 13.59 -15.52
CA SER A 194 -15.84 13.66 -16.61
C SER A 194 -16.41 14.19 -17.94
N LYS A 195 -17.72 14.04 -18.18
CA LYS A 195 -18.38 14.64 -19.36
C LYS A 195 -18.62 16.13 -19.19
N MET A 196 -18.94 16.60 -17.98
CA MET A 196 -19.12 18.04 -17.70
C MET A 196 -17.80 18.82 -17.86
N ASP A 197 -16.70 18.26 -17.34
CA ASP A 197 -15.38 18.93 -17.44
C ASP A 197 -14.87 19.01 -18.88
N MET A 198 -15.22 18.02 -19.73
CA MET A 198 -14.87 18.06 -21.15
C MET A 198 -15.65 19.12 -21.94
N HIS A 199 -16.91 19.37 -21.59
CA HIS A 199 -17.72 20.43 -22.24
C HIS A 199 -17.28 21.84 -21.86
N MET A 200 -16.81 22.05 -20.63
CA MET A 200 -16.33 23.38 -20.21
C MET A 200 -14.97 23.74 -20.82
N ASN A 201 -14.15 22.78 -21.22
CA ASN A 201 -12.87 23.05 -21.88
C ASN A 201 -12.95 23.26 -23.40
N MET A 202 -14.07 22.95 -24.03
CA MET A 202 -14.29 23.13 -25.47
C MET A 202 -14.97 24.50 -25.83
N SER A 203 -15.36 25.29 -24.81
CA SER A 203 -16.02 26.59 -24.96
C SER A 203 -15.13 27.81 -24.64
N LYS A 204 -13.82 27.62 -24.67
CA LYS A 204 -12.81 28.71 -24.62
C LYS A 204 -11.94 28.66 -25.92
#